data_89df881b881ba927c6d801e58d634e9a
#
_entry.id   89df881b881ba927c6d801e58d634e9a
#
_cell.length_a   1.000
_cell.length_b   1.000
_cell.length_c   1.000
_cell.angle_alpha   90.00
_cell.angle_beta   90.00
_cell.angle_gamma   90.00
#
_symmetry.space_group_name_H-M   'P 1'
#
loop_
_entity.id
_entity.type
_entity.pdbx_description
1 polymer ?
#
loop_
_entity_poly.entity_id
_entity_poly.type
_entity_poly.pdbx_seq_one_letter_code
_entity_poly.pdbx_strand_id
1 'polypeptide(L)'
;MRLKIYKIVALLLLSTYTFIHCSIAVFQLQYSIIMPRFTKPRTLAVPVKPPKGHFFFAGHTIERVRWWTSGPMRKLYFLLVVMIMTNTANGFDGSMMNGLQSLSYWQEYFNHPSGSILGLFNASMSLGSLIGLFFVPYTIDLLGRRAGVFIGSVIMCLGVGLQTGAANFGMFVASRLLIGFGDCIVLGSAPLLITELAPPQDRAVLVTLSGASYHSGAFIASWVTYATLKIPSDWSWRLPSLLQCTFSIIISIAIFFTPESPRWLISKDRSEEALDIIAKYHSVNGDRDDKLVQLEYNEIVAAIKMDQEANHTGWLDLVKTPGNRKRMGIITAIGFFSQWSGNGIISYYLSTIMKDIGITSAKTQLGINGGMKSTSLVTNMGMSFFADKMGRRPMYLISTIGTFFVFNIATILAARYAATPHSSIGAAFVAMLFVYGFFYDFKNGLMATYTTEIMPYGLRAKGFTWLNFCVTLSLFFNQYINAIALKALKWKYYICYCVFLAFEVIVIYLFLVETRYTPLEETAKYFDGEEKTLDVAAVANEQVKHDADGKIKEKGLTVQQVEIVDKV
;
A
#
# COMPACT_ATOMS: atom_id res chain seq x y z
N MET A 1 10.89 27.08 34.95
CA MET A 1 10.23 26.24 33.93
C MET A 1 10.15 26.95 32.56
N ARG A 2 9.71 28.22 32.48
CA ARG A 2 9.64 29.00 31.22
C ARG A 2 10.98 29.08 30.46
N LEU A 3 12.09 29.32 31.17
CA LEU A 3 13.43 29.43 30.53
C LEU A 3 13.92 28.11 29.90
N LYS A 4 13.58 26.93 30.50
CA LYS A 4 13.91 25.63 29.90
C LYS A 4 13.12 25.35 28.65
N ILE A 5 11.85 25.77 28.56
CA ILE A 5 11.00 25.61 27.38
C ILE A 5 11.51 26.52 26.25
N TYR A 6 11.89 27.77 26.54
CA TYR A 6 12.49 28.66 25.56
C TYR A 6 13.83 28.13 25.01
N LYS A 7 14.66 27.51 25.85
CA LYS A 7 15.90 26.86 25.41
C LYS A 7 15.64 25.64 24.52
N ILE A 8 14.63 24.83 24.82
CA ILE A 8 14.27 23.66 24.00
C ILE A 8 13.65 24.14 22.66
N VAL A 9 12.78 25.14 22.68
CA VAL A 9 12.20 25.73 21.47
C VAL A 9 13.27 26.43 20.63
N ALA A 10 14.20 27.16 21.26
CA ALA A 10 15.32 27.78 20.56
C ALA A 10 16.29 26.73 19.99
N LEU A 11 16.57 25.65 20.72
CA LEU A 11 17.38 24.53 20.22
C LEU A 11 16.70 23.80 19.07
N LEU A 12 15.39 23.59 19.13
CA LEU A 12 14.62 22.99 18.02
C LEU A 12 14.57 23.94 16.81
N LEU A 13 14.37 25.24 17.02
CA LEU A 13 14.41 26.24 15.94
C LEU A 13 15.83 26.42 15.36
N LEU A 14 16.87 26.40 16.20
CA LEU A 14 18.25 26.44 15.71
C LEU A 14 18.61 25.14 14.98
N SER A 15 18.21 23.99 15.51
CA SER A 15 18.42 22.68 14.87
C SER A 15 17.66 22.59 13.54
N THR A 16 16.42 23.10 13.46
CA THR A 16 15.67 23.18 12.20
C THR A 16 16.27 24.18 11.23
N TYR A 17 16.70 25.36 11.73
CA TYR A 17 17.35 26.37 10.88
C TYR A 17 18.72 25.88 10.36
N THR A 18 19.56 25.28 11.21
CA THR A 18 20.84 24.71 10.82
C THR A 18 20.64 23.51 9.88
N PHE A 19 19.62 22.69 10.12
CA PHE A 19 19.28 21.57 9.24
C PHE A 19 18.74 22.03 7.90
N ILE A 20 17.93 23.11 7.85
CA ILE A 20 17.47 23.72 6.60
C ILE A 20 18.65 24.26 5.81
N HIS A 21 19.55 25.02 6.43
CA HIS A 21 20.72 25.56 5.77
C HIS A 21 21.72 24.46 5.34
N CYS A 22 21.97 23.47 6.20
CA CYS A 22 22.78 22.32 5.83
C CYS A 22 22.11 21.49 4.73
N SER A 23 20.79 21.26 4.78
CA SER A 23 20.07 20.51 3.75
C SER A 23 20.01 21.28 2.43
N ILE A 24 19.85 22.60 2.45
CA ILE A 24 19.91 23.43 1.23
C ILE A 24 21.34 23.48 0.68
N ALA A 25 22.35 23.63 1.52
CA ALA A 25 23.75 23.64 1.08
C ALA A 25 24.19 22.24 0.60
N VAL A 26 23.81 21.18 1.28
CA VAL A 26 24.06 19.78 0.84
C VAL A 26 23.22 19.47 -0.39
N PHE A 27 21.99 19.96 -0.51
CA PHE A 27 21.16 19.83 -1.71
C PHE A 27 21.78 20.59 -2.90
N GLN A 28 22.31 21.79 -2.69
CA GLN A 28 23.02 22.55 -3.74
C GLN A 28 24.38 21.92 -4.12
N LEU A 29 25.15 21.46 -3.14
CA LEU A 29 26.41 20.76 -3.40
C LEU A 29 26.20 19.41 -4.10
N GLN A 30 25.20 18.65 -3.71
CA GLN A 30 24.91 17.35 -4.28
C GLN A 30 24.16 17.45 -5.61
N TYR A 31 23.37 18.52 -5.81
CA TYR A 31 22.81 18.87 -7.12
C TYR A 31 23.93 19.17 -8.12
N SER A 32 25.01 19.82 -7.66
CA SER A 32 26.19 20.16 -8.47
C SER A 32 27.15 18.98 -8.70
N ILE A 33 27.28 18.04 -7.74
CA ILE A 33 28.30 16.97 -7.76
C ILE A 33 27.74 15.60 -8.16
N ILE A 34 26.50 15.28 -7.78
CA ILE A 34 25.89 13.95 -7.99
C ILE A 34 24.87 13.96 -9.13
N MET A 35 24.20 15.10 -9.39
CA MET A 35 23.25 15.22 -10.49
C MET A 35 23.89 15.08 -11.90
N PRO A 36 25.13 15.41 -12.19
CA PRO A 36 25.71 15.10 -13.50
C PRO A 36 25.75 13.60 -13.83
N ARG A 37 25.74 12.72 -12.81
CA ARG A 37 25.66 11.27 -13.02
C ARG A 37 24.21 10.75 -13.13
N PHE A 38 23.21 11.53 -12.69
CA PHE A 38 21.79 11.10 -12.63
C PHE A 38 20.87 11.84 -13.62
N THR A 39 21.33 12.88 -14.32
CA THR A 39 20.46 13.79 -15.11
C THR A 39 20.56 13.65 -16.62
N LYS A 40 21.33 12.72 -17.16
CA LYS A 40 21.10 12.35 -18.55
C LYS A 40 20.40 11.01 -18.57
N PRO A 41 19.08 10.95 -18.87
CA PRO A 41 18.56 9.74 -19.47
C PRO A 41 19.38 9.59 -20.77
N ARG A 42 20.31 8.65 -20.81
CA ARG A 42 20.76 8.11 -22.09
C ARG A 42 19.46 7.72 -22.77
N THR A 43 19.31 8.18 -23.99
CA THR A 43 18.21 7.92 -24.90
C THR A 43 17.51 6.60 -24.60
N LEU A 44 16.63 6.61 -23.58
CA LEU A 44 15.62 5.59 -23.44
C LEU A 44 14.79 5.73 -24.70
N ALA A 45 14.70 4.66 -25.46
CA ALA A 45 13.73 4.56 -26.53
C ALA A 45 12.42 5.08 -25.95
N VAL A 46 11.96 6.23 -26.44
CA VAL A 46 10.68 6.81 -26.00
C VAL A 46 9.70 5.67 -26.17
N PRO A 47 9.01 5.20 -25.11
CA PRO A 47 8.11 4.08 -25.25
C PRO A 47 7.14 4.45 -26.38
N VAL A 48 7.20 3.69 -27.47
CA VAL A 48 6.37 3.93 -28.66
C VAL A 48 4.94 3.86 -28.16
N LYS A 49 4.25 4.99 -28.16
CA LYS A 49 2.85 5.01 -27.72
C LYS A 49 2.06 4.18 -28.71
N PRO A 50 1.24 3.25 -28.24
CA PRO A 50 0.40 2.48 -29.15
C PRO A 50 -0.51 3.42 -29.95
N PRO A 51 -0.90 3.07 -31.16
CA PRO A 51 -1.89 3.80 -31.94
C PRO A 51 -3.17 4.01 -31.12
N LYS A 52 -3.91 5.10 -31.39
CA LYS A 52 -5.19 5.34 -30.70
C LYS A 52 -6.10 4.11 -30.82
N GLY A 53 -6.62 3.64 -29.70
CA GLY A 53 -7.49 2.46 -29.67
C GLY A 53 -6.75 1.12 -29.60
N HIS A 54 -5.43 1.10 -29.46
CA HIS A 54 -4.63 -0.12 -29.33
C HIS A 54 -3.82 -0.08 -28.03
N PHE A 55 -3.32 -1.24 -27.60
CA PHE A 55 -2.36 -1.38 -26.51
C PHE A 55 -1.28 -2.41 -26.85
N PHE A 56 -0.14 -2.33 -26.21
CA PHE A 56 0.93 -3.32 -26.39
C PHE A 56 0.79 -4.44 -25.37
N PHE A 57 0.84 -5.68 -25.85
CA PHE A 57 0.86 -6.86 -25.02
C PHE A 57 1.75 -7.94 -25.64
N ALA A 58 2.68 -8.50 -24.87
CA ALA A 58 3.63 -9.54 -25.32
C ALA A 58 4.32 -9.20 -26.67
N GLY A 59 4.74 -7.94 -26.87
CA GLY A 59 5.38 -7.48 -28.11
C GLY A 59 4.44 -7.27 -29.30
N HIS A 60 3.14 -7.48 -29.15
CA HIS A 60 2.14 -7.29 -30.18
C HIS A 60 1.26 -6.07 -29.91
N THR A 61 0.82 -5.40 -30.98
CA THR A 61 -0.17 -4.33 -30.94
C THR A 61 -1.56 -4.97 -31.06
N ILE A 62 -2.40 -4.82 -30.04
CA ILE A 62 -3.73 -5.42 -29.95
C ILE A 62 -4.76 -4.30 -29.84
N GLU A 63 -5.91 -4.47 -30.49
CA GLU A 63 -7.01 -3.52 -30.42
C GLU A 63 -7.64 -3.51 -29.02
N ARG A 64 -7.90 -2.30 -28.51
CA ARG A 64 -8.50 -2.12 -27.20
C ARG A 64 -10.01 -2.35 -27.24
N VAL A 65 -10.48 -3.36 -26.56
CA VAL A 65 -11.90 -3.67 -26.44
C VAL A 65 -12.56 -2.77 -25.40
N ARG A 66 -13.70 -2.17 -25.76
CA ARG A 66 -14.50 -1.38 -24.82
C ARG A 66 -15.31 -2.33 -23.92
N TRP A 67 -15.02 -2.34 -22.63
CA TRP A 67 -15.62 -3.27 -21.66
C TRP A 67 -17.16 -3.22 -21.61
N TRP A 68 -17.78 -2.09 -21.97
CA TRP A 68 -19.23 -1.94 -21.96
C TRP A 68 -19.93 -2.50 -23.20
N THR A 69 -19.23 -2.90 -24.24
CA THR A 69 -19.81 -3.48 -25.45
C THR A 69 -20.09 -4.97 -25.31
N SER A 70 -19.28 -5.70 -24.54
CA SER A 70 -19.44 -7.14 -24.33
C SER A 70 -20.20 -7.44 -23.02
N GLY A 71 -21.22 -8.30 -23.07
CA GLY A 71 -21.98 -8.74 -21.90
C GLY A 71 -21.13 -9.43 -20.83
N PRO A 72 -20.30 -10.43 -21.19
CA PRO A 72 -19.39 -11.09 -20.26
C PRO A 72 -18.38 -10.12 -19.62
N MET A 73 -17.79 -9.21 -20.40
CA MET A 73 -16.87 -8.20 -19.86
C MET A 73 -17.57 -7.28 -18.85
N ARG A 74 -18.77 -6.78 -19.15
CA ARG A 74 -19.52 -5.95 -18.17
C ARG A 74 -19.74 -6.69 -16.85
N LYS A 75 -20.08 -7.99 -16.92
CA LYS A 75 -20.22 -8.82 -15.71
C LYS A 75 -18.91 -8.93 -14.96
N LEU A 76 -17.79 -9.19 -15.65
CA LEU A 76 -16.48 -9.27 -15.03
C LEU A 76 -16.08 -7.95 -14.34
N TYR A 77 -16.21 -6.81 -15.02
CA TYR A 77 -15.86 -5.51 -14.44
C TYR A 77 -16.71 -5.18 -13.21
N PHE A 78 -18.01 -5.49 -13.25
CA PHE A 78 -18.86 -5.34 -12.07
C PHE A 78 -18.35 -6.18 -10.90
N LEU A 79 -18.00 -7.44 -11.12
CA LEU A 79 -17.46 -8.32 -10.09
C LEU A 79 -16.10 -7.85 -9.59
N LEU A 80 -15.22 -7.36 -10.47
CA LEU A 80 -13.93 -6.79 -10.08
C LEU A 80 -14.10 -5.52 -9.22
N VAL A 81 -15.08 -4.66 -9.53
CA VAL A 81 -15.40 -3.49 -8.70
C VAL A 81 -15.86 -3.94 -7.30
N VAL A 82 -16.66 -5.02 -7.20
CA VAL A 82 -17.03 -5.58 -5.89
C VAL A 82 -15.81 -6.16 -5.17
N MET A 83 -14.88 -6.80 -5.88
CA MET A 83 -13.62 -7.27 -5.26
C MET A 83 -12.73 -6.10 -4.79
N ILE A 84 -12.74 -4.97 -5.47
CA ILE A 84 -12.07 -3.73 -5.03
C ILE A 84 -12.61 -3.25 -3.68
N MET A 85 -13.88 -3.50 -3.36
CA MET A 85 -14.47 -3.16 -2.05
C MET A 85 -13.82 -3.87 -0.87
N THR A 86 -13.00 -4.90 -1.08
CA THR A 86 -12.20 -5.53 -0.01
C THR A 86 -11.28 -4.52 0.69
N ASN A 87 -10.59 -3.68 -0.08
CA ASN A 87 -9.78 -2.60 0.48
C ASN A 87 -10.64 -1.50 1.12
N THR A 88 -11.87 -1.28 0.63
CA THR A 88 -12.83 -0.38 1.28
C THR A 88 -13.24 -0.91 2.65
N ALA A 89 -13.49 -2.23 2.79
CA ALA A 89 -13.74 -2.87 4.08
C ALA A 89 -12.58 -2.65 5.06
N ASN A 90 -11.35 -2.94 4.62
CA ASN A 90 -10.15 -2.72 5.43
C ASN A 90 -10.00 -1.24 5.87
N GLY A 91 -10.25 -0.29 4.97
CA GLY A 91 -10.22 1.14 5.29
C GLY A 91 -11.28 1.55 6.32
N PHE A 92 -12.47 0.96 6.24
CA PHE A 92 -13.55 1.15 7.21
C PHE A 92 -13.14 0.62 8.59
N ASP A 93 -12.69 -0.63 8.67
CA ASP A 93 -12.32 -1.33 9.90
C ASP A 93 -11.15 -0.66 10.63
N GLY A 94 -10.14 -0.24 9.87
CA GLY A 94 -8.97 0.46 10.40
C GLY A 94 -9.26 1.87 10.92
N SER A 95 -10.25 2.57 10.33
CA SER A 95 -10.55 3.96 10.68
C SER A 95 -11.67 4.12 11.72
N MET A 96 -12.56 3.14 11.84
CA MET A 96 -13.72 3.20 12.72
C MET A 96 -13.34 3.40 14.20
N MET A 97 -12.31 2.70 14.69
CA MET A 97 -11.88 2.79 16.09
C MET A 97 -11.54 4.22 16.54
N ASN A 98 -10.99 5.03 15.63
CA ASN A 98 -10.70 6.43 15.95
C ASN A 98 -12.00 7.23 16.22
N GLY A 99 -13.05 6.95 15.45
CA GLY A 99 -14.38 7.53 15.67
C GLY A 99 -15.04 7.04 16.96
N LEU A 100 -15.00 5.73 17.25
CA LEU A 100 -15.60 5.15 18.44
C LEU A 100 -15.06 5.76 19.74
N GLN A 101 -13.76 6.05 19.79
CA GLN A 101 -13.10 6.68 20.95
C GLN A 101 -13.64 8.07 21.29
N SER A 102 -14.34 8.73 20.37
CA SER A 102 -14.97 10.03 20.59
C SER A 102 -16.41 9.93 21.10
N LEU A 103 -17.03 8.74 21.04
CA LEU A 103 -18.42 8.52 21.44
C LEU A 103 -18.52 8.33 22.97
N SER A 104 -19.40 9.10 23.63
CA SER A 104 -19.60 9.03 25.09
C SER A 104 -20.08 7.64 25.53
N TYR A 105 -21.09 7.08 24.85
CA TYR A 105 -21.61 5.75 25.17
C TYR A 105 -20.57 4.65 25.06
N TRP A 106 -19.65 4.69 24.10
CA TRP A 106 -18.53 3.74 24.01
C TRP A 106 -17.55 3.92 25.18
N GLN A 107 -17.24 5.17 25.52
CA GLN A 107 -16.33 5.49 26.62
C GLN A 107 -16.91 5.01 27.97
N GLU A 108 -18.19 5.25 28.21
CA GLU A 108 -18.89 4.85 29.44
C GLU A 108 -19.01 3.32 29.50
N TYR A 109 -19.40 2.66 28.39
CA TYR A 109 -19.58 1.21 28.33
C TYR A 109 -18.29 0.44 28.68
N PHE A 110 -17.15 0.93 28.25
CA PHE A 110 -15.84 0.31 28.52
C PHE A 110 -15.04 1.00 29.63
N ASN A 111 -15.70 1.79 30.51
CA ASN A 111 -15.10 2.45 31.68
C ASN A 111 -13.90 3.38 31.32
N HIS A 112 -14.04 4.22 30.31
CA HIS A 112 -13.05 5.20 29.85
C HIS A 112 -11.64 4.59 29.62
N PRO A 113 -11.51 3.67 28.66
CA PRO A 113 -10.27 2.94 28.44
C PRO A 113 -9.13 3.90 28.08
N SER A 114 -7.97 3.67 28.68
CA SER A 114 -6.78 4.51 28.46
C SER A 114 -5.49 3.70 28.62
N GLY A 115 -4.37 4.20 28.07
CA GLY A 115 -3.07 3.53 28.17
C GLY A 115 -3.09 2.13 27.53
N SER A 116 -2.61 1.11 28.25
CA SER A 116 -2.48 -0.26 27.73
C SER A 116 -3.82 -0.88 27.28
N ILE A 117 -4.92 -0.60 28.00
CA ILE A 117 -6.26 -1.10 27.63
C ILE A 117 -6.70 -0.53 26.29
N LEU A 118 -6.58 0.80 26.10
CA LEU A 118 -6.87 1.44 24.82
C LEU A 118 -5.92 0.98 23.70
N GLY A 119 -4.64 0.78 24.06
CA GLY A 119 -3.65 0.22 23.15
C GLY A 119 -4.05 -1.16 22.65
N LEU A 120 -4.55 -2.04 23.53
CA LEU A 120 -4.99 -3.37 23.16
C LEU A 120 -6.25 -3.35 22.28
N PHE A 121 -7.21 -2.45 22.53
CA PHE A 121 -8.36 -2.24 21.66
C PHE A 121 -7.95 -1.92 20.21
N ASN A 122 -6.94 -1.08 20.02
CA ASN A 122 -6.46 -0.71 18.69
C ASN A 122 -5.58 -1.81 18.09
N ALA A 123 -4.63 -2.37 18.84
CA ALA A 123 -3.61 -3.29 18.34
C ALA A 123 -4.13 -4.72 18.08
N SER A 124 -5.27 -5.12 18.68
CA SER A 124 -5.79 -6.48 18.55
C SER A 124 -6.09 -6.88 17.09
N MET A 125 -6.58 -5.95 16.27
CA MET A 125 -6.80 -6.21 14.85
C MET A 125 -5.48 -6.49 14.13
N SER A 126 -4.46 -5.67 14.34
CA SER A 126 -3.14 -5.87 13.74
C SER A 126 -2.45 -7.14 14.23
N LEU A 127 -2.69 -7.55 15.48
CA LEU A 127 -2.23 -8.83 16.01
C LEU A 127 -2.90 -9.99 15.27
N GLY A 128 -4.21 -9.91 15.05
CA GLY A 128 -4.94 -10.89 14.24
C GLY A 128 -4.40 -10.99 12.82
N SER A 129 -4.12 -9.86 12.18
CA SER A 129 -3.51 -9.79 10.85
C SER A 129 -2.12 -10.40 10.83
N LEU A 130 -1.29 -10.15 11.86
CA LEU A 130 0.05 -10.72 11.98
C LEU A 130 0.01 -12.26 12.06
N ILE A 131 -0.93 -12.81 12.83
CA ILE A 131 -1.16 -14.26 12.90
C ILE A 131 -1.66 -14.78 11.54
N GLY A 132 -2.60 -14.06 10.91
CA GLY A 132 -3.18 -14.40 9.61
C GLY A 132 -2.15 -14.54 8.49
N LEU A 133 -1.08 -13.72 8.50
CA LEU A 133 -0.02 -13.75 7.49
C LEU A 133 0.59 -15.15 7.27
N PHE A 134 0.69 -15.96 8.33
CA PHE A 134 1.22 -17.32 8.21
C PHE A 134 0.26 -18.29 7.49
N PHE A 135 -1.05 -17.99 7.50
CA PHE A 135 -2.08 -18.84 6.89
C PHE A 135 -2.42 -18.42 5.46
N VAL A 136 -2.13 -17.17 5.07
CA VAL A 136 -2.43 -16.63 3.75
C VAL A 136 -1.89 -17.49 2.61
N PRO A 137 -0.59 -17.88 2.54
CA PRO A 137 -0.07 -18.68 1.43
C PRO A 137 -0.80 -20.01 1.30
N TYR A 138 -1.01 -20.72 2.43
CA TYR A 138 -1.69 -22.01 2.43
C TYR A 138 -3.13 -21.90 1.92
N THR A 139 -3.86 -20.87 2.34
CA THR A 139 -5.24 -20.65 1.92
C THR A 139 -5.33 -20.37 0.42
N ILE A 140 -4.43 -19.52 -0.10
CA ILE A 140 -4.45 -19.08 -1.50
C ILE A 140 -3.98 -20.21 -2.43
N ASP A 141 -2.94 -20.93 -2.06
CA ASP A 141 -2.32 -21.92 -2.94
C ASP A 141 -3.06 -23.27 -2.92
N LEU A 142 -3.61 -23.67 -1.77
CA LEU A 142 -4.34 -24.94 -1.66
C LEU A 142 -5.79 -24.82 -2.12
N LEU A 143 -6.51 -23.79 -1.63
CA LEU A 143 -7.95 -23.67 -1.82
C LEU A 143 -8.35 -22.75 -2.99
N GLY A 144 -7.42 -21.92 -3.48
CA GLY A 144 -7.67 -20.94 -4.53
C GLY A 144 -7.99 -19.55 -4.00
N ARG A 145 -7.96 -18.57 -4.93
CA ARG A 145 -8.15 -17.16 -4.57
C ARG A 145 -9.58 -16.87 -4.12
N ARG A 146 -10.57 -17.47 -4.79
CA ARG A 146 -11.99 -17.32 -4.43
C ARG A 146 -12.29 -17.83 -3.02
N ALA A 147 -11.79 -19.03 -2.70
CA ALA A 147 -11.99 -19.63 -1.38
C ALA A 147 -11.34 -18.77 -0.30
N GLY A 148 -10.15 -18.22 -0.54
CA GLY A 148 -9.49 -17.30 0.39
C GLY A 148 -10.34 -16.06 0.68
N VAL A 149 -10.88 -15.40 -0.35
CA VAL A 149 -11.78 -14.24 -0.18
C VAL A 149 -13.04 -14.63 0.60
N PHE A 150 -13.66 -15.76 0.28
CA PHE A 150 -14.87 -16.22 0.96
C PHE A 150 -14.63 -16.52 2.44
N ILE A 151 -13.64 -17.37 2.74
CA ILE A 151 -13.30 -17.79 4.11
C ILE A 151 -12.95 -16.56 4.96
N GLY A 152 -12.09 -15.68 4.46
CA GLY A 152 -11.69 -14.47 5.18
C GLY A 152 -12.89 -13.55 5.43
N SER A 153 -13.77 -13.34 4.44
CA SER A 153 -14.97 -12.51 4.60
C SER A 153 -15.97 -13.10 5.61
N VAL A 154 -16.14 -14.42 5.64
CA VAL A 154 -16.99 -15.10 6.64
C VAL A 154 -16.42 -14.92 8.06
N ILE A 155 -15.09 -15.09 8.22
CA ILE A 155 -14.42 -14.86 9.52
C ILE A 155 -14.60 -13.41 9.96
N MET A 156 -14.48 -12.44 9.05
CA MET A 156 -14.75 -11.02 9.34
C MET A 156 -16.21 -10.82 9.80
N CYS A 157 -17.19 -11.39 9.11
CA CYS A 157 -18.59 -11.30 9.51
C CYS A 157 -18.84 -11.88 10.91
N LEU A 158 -18.24 -13.02 11.25
CA LEU A 158 -18.31 -13.60 12.59
C LEU A 158 -17.67 -12.66 13.63
N GLY A 159 -16.51 -12.11 13.33
CA GLY A 159 -15.83 -11.13 14.18
C GLY A 159 -16.69 -9.88 14.41
N VAL A 160 -17.31 -9.33 13.36
CA VAL A 160 -18.19 -8.17 13.43
C VAL A 160 -19.44 -8.47 14.27
N GLY A 161 -20.03 -9.66 14.12
CA GLY A 161 -21.15 -10.10 14.96
C GLY A 161 -20.78 -10.12 16.44
N LEU A 162 -19.62 -10.68 16.77
CA LEU A 162 -19.08 -10.67 18.15
C LEU A 162 -18.76 -9.26 18.63
N GLN A 163 -18.24 -8.38 17.78
CA GLN A 163 -17.95 -6.98 18.14
C GLN A 163 -19.20 -6.19 18.44
N THR A 164 -20.23 -6.33 17.60
CA THR A 164 -21.52 -5.65 17.77
C THR A 164 -22.24 -6.12 19.04
N GLY A 165 -22.18 -7.43 19.34
CA GLY A 165 -22.74 -8.04 20.54
C GLY A 165 -21.85 -7.98 21.78
N ALA A 166 -20.72 -7.29 21.73
CA ALA A 166 -19.74 -7.32 22.81
C ALA A 166 -20.38 -6.90 24.15
N ALA A 167 -20.26 -7.80 25.14
CA ALA A 167 -20.72 -7.60 26.50
C ALA A 167 -19.60 -7.12 27.44
N ASN A 168 -18.34 -7.34 27.06
CA ASN A 168 -17.19 -6.98 27.87
C ASN A 168 -15.96 -6.69 27.00
N PHE A 169 -14.90 -6.18 27.66
CA PHE A 169 -13.62 -5.86 27.02
C PHE A 169 -13.03 -7.05 26.27
N GLY A 170 -12.98 -8.24 26.89
CA GLY A 170 -12.37 -9.43 26.29
C GLY A 170 -13.05 -9.86 25.00
N MET A 171 -14.40 -9.81 24.97
CA MET A 171 -15.17 -10.14 23.78
C MET A 171 -14.92 -9.17 22.62
N PHE A 172 -14.81 -7.87 22.92
CA PHE A 172 -14.47 -6.86 21.92
C PHE A 172 -13.07 -7.06 21.35
N VAL A 173 -12.07 -7.32 22.21
CA VAL A 173 -10.68 -7.59 21.80
C VAL A 173 -10.60 -8.86 20.95
N ALA A 174 -11.26 -9.95 21.38
CA ALA A 174 -11.30 -11.21 20.62
C ALA A 174 -11.96 -11.01 19.24
N SER A 175 -13.03 -10.22 19.17
CA SER A 175 -13.70 -9.91 17.90
C SER A 175 -12.78 -9.15 16.94
N ARG A 176 -12.03 -8.16 17.44
CA ARG A 176 -11.05 -7.40 16.66
C ARG A 176 -9.92 -8.31 16.12
N LEU A 177 -9.47 -9.26 16.94
CA LEU A 177 -8.47 -10.25 16.54
C LEU A 177 -8.98 -11.13 15.39
N LEU A 178 -10.23 -11.61 15.48
CA LEU A 178 -10.87 -12.37 14.40
C LEU A 178 -11.05 -11.55 13.13
N ILE A 179 -11.49 -10.29 13.24
CA ILE A 179 -11.62 -9.38 12.10
C ILE A 179 -10.27 -9.21 11.41
N GLY A 180 -9.19 -8.93 12.16
CA GLY A 180 -7.86 -8.77 11.60
C GLY A 180 -7.31 -10.04 10.94
N PHE A 181 -7.58 -11.21 11.52
CA PHE A 181 -7.21 -12.50 10.94
C PHE A 181 -7.93 -12.73 9.60
N GLY A 182 -9.25 -12.52 9.55
CA GLY A 182 -10.04 -12.65 8.32
C GLY A 182 -9.65 -11.63 7.25
N ASP A 183 -9.46 -10.37 7.64
CA ASP A 183 -9.04 -9.27 6.77
C ASP A 183 -7.69 -9.56 6.09
N CYS A 184 -6.72 -10.12 6.84
CA CYS A 184 -5.42 -10.49 6.29
C CYS A 184 -5.55 -11.54 5.17
N ILE A 185 -6.42 -12.54 5.32
CA ILE A 185 -6.68 -13.56 4.29
C ILE A 185 -7.34 -12.94 3.06
N VAL A 186 -8.31 -12.05 3.26
CA VAL A 186 -8.99 -11.34 2.17
C VAL A 186 -8.00 -10.46 1.40
N LEU A 187 -7.20 -9.66 2.11
CA LEU A 187 -6.21 -8.76 1.50
C LEU A 187 -5.06 -9.51 0.81
N GLY A 188 -4.77 -10.74 1.22
CA GLY A 188 -3.84 -11.60 0.49
C GLY A 188 -4.44 -12.16 -0.79
N SER A 189 -5.74 -12.47 -0.78
CA SER A 189 -6.42 -13.19 -1.88
C SER A 189 -7.01 -12.26 -2.94
N ALA A 190 -7.74 -11.20 -2.53
CA ALA A 190 -8.52 -10.37 -3.45
C ALA A 190 -7.67 -9.57 -4.45
N PRO A 191 -6.57 -8.90 -4.07
CA PRO A 191 -5.72 -8.20 -5.03
C PRO A 191 -5.08 -9.14 -6.07
N LEU A 192 -4.73 -10.36 -5.66
CA LEU A 192 -4.24 -11.38 -6.60
C LEU A 192 -5.33 -11.76 -7.59
N LEU A 193 -6.55 -12.05 -7.10
CA LEU A 193 -7.69 -12.39 -7.95
C LEU A 193 -7.99 -11.26 -8.95
N ILE A 194 -7.98 -9.98 -8.49
CA ILE A 194 -8.16 -8.82 -9.36
C ILE A 194 -7.07 -8.77 -10.43
N THR A 195 -5.81 -8.95 -10.06
CA THR A 195 -4.67 -8.88 -10.99
C THR A 195 -4.71 -10.01 -12.02
N GLU A 196 -5.12 -11.21 -11.62
CA GLU A 196 -5.15 -12.42 -12.44
C GLU A 196 -6.40 -12.51 -13.34
N LEU A 197 -7.51 -11.84 -12.96
CA LEU A 197 -8.75 -11.78 -13.76
C LEU A 197 -8.90 -10.50 -14.58
N ALA A 198 -8.15 -9.46 -14.28
CA ALA A 198 -8.30 -8.20 -15.00
C ALA A 198 -7.74 -8.31 -16.42
N PRO A 199 -8.51 -7.86 -17.45
CA PRO A 199 -8.02 -7.81 -18.81
C PRO A 199 -6.71 -7.01 -18.88
N PRO A 200 -5.70 -7.47 -19.68
CA PRO A 200 -4.37 -6.85 -19.72
C PRO A 200 -4.39 -5.34 -19.98
N GLN A 201 -5.33 -4.88 -20.80
CA GLN A 201 -5.49 -3.46 -21.16
C GLN A 201 -5.83 -2.53 -20.00
N ASP A 202 -6.50 -3.01 -18.95
CA ASP A 202 -7.00 -2.21 -17.82
C ASP A 202 -6.50 -2.71 -16.46
N ARG A 203 -5.67 -3.77 -16.43
CA ARG A 203 -5.13 -4.41 -15.21
C ARG A 203 -4.49 -3.41 -14.27
N ALA A 204 -3.60 -2.56 -14.78
CA ALA A 204 -2.90 -1.56 -13.98
C ALA A 204 -3.86 -0.55 -13.33
N VAL A 205 -4.89 -0.12 -14.04
CA VAL A 205 -5.90 0.82 -13.54
C VAL A 205 -6.73 0.20 -12.42
N LEU A 206 -7.18 -1.05 -12.59
CA LEU A 206 -7.99 -1.76 -11.60
C LEU A 206 -7.21 -2.04 -10.32
N VAL A 207 -5.94 -2.43 -10.42
CA VAL A 207 -5.06 -2.64 -9.26
C VAL A 207 -4.81 -1.32 -8.51
N THR A 208 -4.55 -0.23 -9.23
CA THR A 208 -4.37 1.10 -8.61
C THR A 208 -5.65 1.56 -7.91
N LEU A 209 -6.81 1.37 -8.53
CA LEU A 209 -8.11 1.70 -7.96
C LEU A 209 -8.38 0.87 -6.70
N SER A 210 -7.97 -0.40 -6.68
CA SER A 210 -8.08 -1.26 -5.50
C SER A 210 -7.29 -0.68 -4.32
N GLY A 211 -6.05 -0.25 -4.52
CA GLY A 211 -5.26 0.40 -3.46
C GLY A 211 -5.89 1.72 -2.96
N ALA A 212 -6.39 2.55 -3.86
CA ALA A 212 -7.00 3.83 -3.52
C ALA A 212 -8.33 3.68 -2.75
N SER A 213 -9.04 2.57 -2.92
CA SER A 213 -10.35 2.33 -2.30
C SER A 213 -10.31 2.22 -0.77
N TYR A 214 -9.14 1.97 -0.16
CA TYR A 214 -8.93 2.06 1.28
C TYR A 214 -9.38 3.41 1.87
N HIS A 215 -9.04 4.52 1.21
CA HIS A 215 -9.42 5.86 1.67
C HIS A 215 -10.92 6.11 1.57
N SER A 216 -11.61 5.45 0.63
CA SER A 216 -13.07 5.50 0.54
C SER A 216 -13.73 4.85 1.75
N GLY A 217 -13.21 3.71 2.22
CA GLY A 217 -13.68 3.04 3.44
C GLY A 217 -13.45 3.88 4.69
N ALA A 218 -12.25 4.46 4.82
CA ALA A 218 -11.92 5.36 5.92
C ALA A 218 -12.82 6.62 5.97
N PHE A 219 -13.15 7.17 4.80
CA PHE A 219 -14.11 8.27 4.65
C PHE A 219 -15.50 7.84 5.14
N ILE A 220 -16.04 6.71 4.65
CA ILE A 220 -17.36 6.21 5.03
C ILE A 220 -17.42 5.96 6.54
N ALA A 221 -16.43 5.28 7.14
CA ALA A 221 -16.37 5.00 8.56
C ALA A 221 -16.43 6.28 9.41
N SER A 222 -15.71 7.32 9.01
CA SER A 222 -15.65 8.58 9.75
C SER A 222 -16.98 9.33 9.73
N TRP A 223 -17.67 9.36 8.60
CA TRP A 223 -18.98 10.01 8.49
C TRP A 223 -20.11 9.18 9.08
N VAL A 224 -20.02 7.84 9.04
CA VAL A 224 -20.95 6.96 9.76
C VAL A 224 -20.85 7.18 11.27
N THR A 225 -19.65 7.22 11.84
CA THR A 225 -19.47 7.48 13.29
C THR A 225 -19.92 8.89 13.67
N TYR A 226 -19.76 9.88 12.79
CA TYR A 226 -20.32 11.22 13.01
C TYR A 226 -21.86 11.22 13.00
N ALA A 227 -22.48 10.49 12.08
CA ALA A 227 -23.93 10.41 11.99
C ALA A 227 -24.54 9.68 13.22
N THR A 228 -23.91 8.61 13.68
CA THR A 228 -24.39 7.80 14.82
C THR A 228 -24.18 8.46 16.18
N LEU A 229 -23.40 9.55 16.27
CA LEU A 229 -23.25 10.36 17.48
C LEU A 229 -24.60 10.82 18.09
N LYS A 230 -25.61 11.03 17.24
CA LYS A 230 -26.93 11.51 17.65
C LYS A 230 -27.82 10.43 18.30
N ILE A 231 -27.41 9.18 18.25
CA ILE A 231 -28.18 8.05 18.81
C ILE A 231 -27.96 8.01 20.33
N PRO A 232 -29.00 8.21 21.16
CA PRO A 232 -28.86 8.27 22.61
C PRO A 232 -28.90 6.87 23.25
N SER A 233 -28.03 5.96 22.79
CA SER A 233 -27.92 4.59 23.30
C SER A 233 -26.61 3.94 22.84
N ASP A 234 -26.34 2.72 23.32
CA ASP A 234 -25.19 1.89 22.88
C ASP A 234 -25.18 1.64 21.36
N TRP A 235 -26.30 1.80 20.69
CA TRP A 235 -26.35 1.72 19.24
C TRP A 235 -25.53 2.81 18.54
N SER A 236 -25.15 3.87 19.24
CA SER A 236 -24.21 4.88 18.72
C SER A 236 -22.89 4.28 18.27
N TRP A 237 -22.37 3.23 18.95
CA TRP A 237 -21.15 2.53 18.61
C TRP A 237 -21.39 1.13 18.03
N ARG A 238 -22.51 0.48 18.37
CA ARG A 238 -22.86 -0.84 17.84
C ARG A 238 -23.22 -0.78 16.35
N LEU A 239 -23.94 0.28 15.92
CA LEU A 239 -24.32 0.44 14.52
C LEU A 239 -23.14 0.63 13.57
N PRO A 240 -22.15 1.52 13.83
CA PRO A 240 -20.91 1.55 13.04
C PRO A 240 -20.20 0.20 13.03
N SER A 241 -20.14 -0.51 14.17
CA SER A 241 -19.56 -1.84 14.26
C SER A 241 -20.29 -2.86 13.38
N LEU A 242 -21.62 -2.83 13.34
CA LEU A 242 -22.41 -3.72 12.49
C LEU A 242 -22.23 -3.42 11.01
N LEU A 243 -22.16 -2.15 10.64
CA LEU A 243 -21.99 -1.72 9.25
C LEU A 243 -20.67 -2.18 8.60
N GLN A 244 -19.67 -2.56 9.38
CA GLN A 244 -18.45 -3.23 8.86
C GLN A 244 -18.82 -4.49 8.06
N CYS A 245 -19.85 -5.25 8.51
CA CYS A 245 -20.25 -6.48 7.86
C CYS A 245 -20.80 -6.27 6.44
N THR A 246 -21.28 -5.07 6.13
CA THR A 246 -21.94 -4.77 4.84
C THR A 246 -21.05 -5.10 3.65
N PHE A 247 -19.79 -4.65 3.68
CA PHE A 247 -18.84 -4.93 2.61
C PHE A 247 -18.52 -6.42 2.52
N SER A 248 -18.23 -7.06 3.66
CA SER A 248 -17.90 -8.48 3.73
C SER A 248 -19.05 -9.38 3.26
N ILE A 249 -20.29 -9.03 3.55
CA ILE A 249 -21.47 -9.76 3.06
C ILE A 249 -21.59 -9.62 1.54
N ILE A 250 -21.50 -8.40 1.01
CA ILE A 250 -21.57 -8.15 -0.45
C ILE A 250 -20.48 -8.94 -1.17
N ILE A 251 -19.25 -8.92 -0.66
CA ILE A 251 -18.11 -9.65 -1.21
C ILE A 251 -18.35 -11.16 -1.13
N SER A 252 -18.82 -11.68 0.01
CA SER A 252 -19.12 -13.10 0.21
C SER A 252 -20.18 -13.62 -0.76
N ILE A 253 -21.16 -12.80 -1.11
CA ILE A 253 -22.18 -13.17 -2.11
C ILE A 253 -21.60 -13.10 -3.52
N ALA A 254 -20.91 -12.01 -3.85
CA ALA A 254 -20.39 -11.77 -5.20
C ALA A 254 -19.30 -12.76 -5.61
N ILE A 255 -18.54 -13.30 -4.65
CA ILE A 255 -17.45 -14.23 -4.94
C ILE A 255 -17.96 -15.54 -5.56
N PHE A 256 -19.20 -15.97 -5.29
CA PHE A 256 -19.78 -17.14 -5.92
C PHE A 256 -20.01 -16.96 -7.43
N PHE A 257 -20.19 -15.72 -7.88
CA PHE A 257 -20.37 -15.38 -9.29
C PHE A 257 -19.07 -15.00 -9.99
N THR A 258 -17.98 -14.81 -9.23
CA THR A 258 -16.67 -14.46 -9.74
C THR A 258 -15.95 -15.74 -10.22
N PRO A 259 -15.35 -15.76 -11.42
CA PRO A 259 -14.55 -16.91 -11.86
C PRO A 259 -13.31 -17.08 -10.98
N GLU A 260 -12.75 -18.30 -10.94
CA GLU A 260 -11.47 -18.54 -10.27
C GLU A 260 -10.32 -18.01 -11.15
N SER A 261 -9.17 -17.79 -10.55
CA SER A 261 -7.98 -17.33 -11.24
C SER A 261 -7.51 -18.32 -12.33
N PRO A 262 -7.37 -17.90 -13.59
CA PRO A 262 -6.79 -18.73 -14.64
C PRO A 262 -5.39 -19.23 -14.29
N ARG A 263 -4.56 -18.37 -13.66
CA ARG A 263 -3.20 -18.73 -13.22
C ARG A 263 -3.22 -19.86 -12.19
N TRP A 264 -4.13 -19.81 -11.22
CA TRP A 264 -4.27 -20.86 -10.22
C TRP A 264 -4.81 -22.17 -10.86
N LEU A 265 -5.77 -22.08 -11.76
CA LEU A 265 -6.31 -23.25 -12.45
C LEU A 265 -5.22 -23.98 -13.25
N ILE A 266 -4.40 -23.27 -14.01
CA ILE A 266 -3.27 -23.84 -14.75
C ILE A 266 -2.27 -24.50 -13.78
N SER A 267 -1.98 -23.85 -12.63
CA SER A 267 -1.08 -24.44 -11.62
C SER A 267 -1.61 -25.73 -10.96
N LYS A 268 -2.92 -26.01 -11.13
CA LYS A 268 -3.61 -27.22 -10.66
C LYS A 268 -3.99 -28.17 -11.81
N ASP A 269 -3.33 -28.06 -12.95
CA ASP A 269 -3.56 -28.89 -14.16
C ASP A 269 -4.98 -28.79 -14.75
N ARG A 270 -5.73 -27.68 -14.44
CA ARG A 270 -7.06 -27.39 -14.97
C ARG A 270 -6.99 -26.36 -16.10
N SER A 271 -6.15 -26.64 -17.09
CA SER A 271 -5.80 -25.71 -18.16
C SER A 271 -6.97 -25.37 -19.09
N GLU A 272 -7.85 -26.34 -19.37
CA GLU A 272 -9.05 -26.14 -20.21
C GLU A 272 -10.01 -25.11 -19.59
N GLU A 273 -10.28 -25.23 -18.29
CA GLU A 273 -11.14 -24.27 -17.60
C GLU A 273 -10.53 -22.85 -17.58
N ALA A 274 -9.21 -22.77 -17.43
CA ALA A 274 -8.50 -21.49 -17.46
C ALA A 274 -8.66 -20.82 -18.84
N LEU A 275 -8.49 -21.61 -19.92
CA LEU A 275 -8.66 -21.12 -21.29
C LEU A 275 -10.09 -20.65 -21.54
N ASP A 276 -11.10 -21.37 -21.03
CA ASP A 276 -12.51 -20.96 -21.13
C ASP A 276 -12.80 -19.64 -20.43
N ILE A 277 -12.21 -19.43 -19.25
CA ILE A 277 -12.37 -18.19 -18.51
C ILE A 277 -11.74 -17.02 -19.28
N ILE A 278 -10.50 -17.19 -19.78
CA ILE A 278 -9.82 -16.16 -20.55
C ILE A 278 -10.61 -15.85 -21.82
N ALA A 279 -11.01 -16.87 -22.61
CA ALA A 279 -11.79 -16.70 -23.82
C ALA A 279 -13.11 -15.96 -23.56
N LYS A 280 -13.87 -16.38 -22.53
CA LYS A 280 -15.17 -15.81 -22.18
C LYS A 280 -15.10 -14.34 -21.78
N TYR A 281 -14.06 -13.93 -21.05
CA TYR A 281 -14.02 -12.61 -20.42
C TYR A 281 -13.07 -11.63 -21.10
N HIS A 282 -12.06 -12.10 -21.86
CA HIS A 282 -11.07 -11.24 -22.50
C HIS A 282 -11.25 -11.15 -24.03
N SER A 283 -11.97 -12.10 -24.64
CA SER A 283 -12.37 -12.01 -26.05
C SER A 283 -13.74 -11.34 -26.20
N VAL A 284 -13.97 -10.71 -27.35
CA VAL A 284 -15.27 -10.10 -27.69
C VAL A 284 -16.36 -11.16 -27.91
N ASN A 285 -15.99 -12.24 -28.59
CA ASN A 285 -16.91 -13.30 -29.03
C ASN A 285 -16.85 -14.57 -28.19
N GLY A 286 -15.98 -14.63 -27.17
CA GLY A 286 -15.73 -15.84 -26.38
C GLY A 286 -14.93 -16.89 -27.13
N ASP A 287 -14.19 -16.50 -28.16
CA ASP A 287 -13.42 -17.39 -29.01
C ASP A 287 -12.09 -17.77 -28.32
N ARG A 288 -11.82 -19.08 -28.25
CA ARG A 288 -10.56 -19.62 -27.71
C ARG A 288 -9.37 -19.34 -28.63
N ASP A 289 -9.61 -19.23 -29.95
CA ASP A 289 -8.57 -19.01 -30.95
C ASP A 289 -8.23 -17.52 -31.14
N ASP A 290 -8.87 -16.63 -30.39
CA ASP A 290 -8.54 -15.20 -30.38
C ASP A 290 -7.06 -15.00 -30.03
N LYS A 291 -6.37 -14.16 -30.80
CA LYS A 291 -4.94 -13.88 -30.64
C LYS A 291 -4.58 -13.42 -29.23
N LEU A 292 -5.41 -12.56 -28.61
CA LEU A 292 -5.19 -12.08 -27.25
C LEU A 292 -5.28 -13.24 -26.24
N VAL A 293 -6.29 -14.10 -26.39
CA VAL A 293 -6.53 -15.26 -25.52
C VAL A 293 -5.34 -16.21 -25.57
N GLN A 294 -4.87 -16.55 -26.76
CA GLN A 294 -3.73 -17.46 -26.92
C GLN A 294 -2.41 -16.87 -26.40
N LEU A 295 -2.17 -15.58 -26.64
CA LEU A 295 -1.00 -14.90 -26.11
C LEU A 295 -1.01 -14.85 -24.58
N GLU A 296 -2.14 -14.50 -23.96
CA GLU A 296 -2.26 -14.42 -22.50
C GLU A 296 -2.14 -15.82 -21.86
N TYR A 297 -2.78 -16.83 -22.43
CA TYR A 297 -2.65 -18.20 -21.95
C TYR A 297 -1.20 -18.70 -22.00
N ASN A 298 -0.52 -18.51 -23.13
CA ASN A 298 0.87 -18.93 -23.29
C ASN A 298 1.82 -18.18 -22.35
N GLU A 299 1.57 -16.87 -22.12
CA GLU A 299 2.33 -16.08 -21.15
C GLU A 299 2.17 -16.63 -19.72
N ILE A 300 0.93 -16.97 -19.33
CA ILE A 300 0.67 -17.55 -18.00
C ILE A 300 1.37 -18.91 -17.84
N VAL A 301 1.28 -19.79 -18.83
CA VAL A 301 1.94 -21.11 -18.82
C VAL A 301 3.46 -20.95 -18.72
N ALA A 302 4.03 -20.05 -19.53
CA ALA A 302 5.47 -19.77 -19.48
C ALA A 302 5.90 -19.23 -18.11
N ALA A 303 5.13 -18.27 -17.55
CA ALA A 303 5.40 -17.69 -16.24
C ALA A 303 5.34 -18.75 -15.11
N ILE A 304 4.37 -19.67 -15.15
CA ILE A 304 4.26 -20.74 -14.16
C ILE A 304 5.45 -21.70 -14.24
N LYS A 305 5.90 -22.06 -15.45
CA LYS A 305 7.08 -22.89 -15.64
C LYS A 305 8.34 -22.21 -15.07
N MET A 306 8.52 -20.92 -15.37
CA MET A 306 9.63 -20.14 -14.82
C MET A 306 9.56 -20.03 -13.28
N ASP A 307 8.36 -19.86 -12.72
CA ASP A 307 8.16 -19.85 -11.25
C ASP A 307 8.48 -21.21 -10.62
N GLN A 308 8.15 -22.32 -11.28
CA GLN A 308 8.49 -23.67 -10.82
C GLN A 308 10.00 -23.93 -10.88
N GLU A 309 10.68 -23.49 -11.92
CA GLU A 309 12.14 -23.54 -12.04
C GLU A 309 12.84 -22.63 -11.02
N ALA A 310 12.28 -21.44 -10.77
CA ALA A 310 12.78 -20.49 -9.77
C ALA A 310 12.47 -20.91 -8.30
N ASN A 311 11.65 -21.92 -8.05
CA ASN A 311 11.35 -22.44 -6.71
C ASN A 311 12.57 -23.00 -5.96
N HIS A 312 13.74 -23.12 -6.59
CA HIS A 312 15.01 -23.37 -5.94
C HIS A 312 15.55 -22.17 -5.12
N THR A 313 14.95 -20.95 -5.25
CA THR A 313 15.35 -19.80 -4.42
C THR A 313 14.77 -19.94 -3.01
N GLY A 314 15.64 -19.99 -1.99
CA GLY A 314 15.24 -20.05 -0.58
C GLY A 314 14.93 -18.65 0.00
N TRP A 315 14.30 -18.60 1.18
CA TRP A 315 14.16 -17.36 1.95
C TRP A 315 15.52 -16.72 2.31
N LEU A 316 16.54 -17.55 2.51
CA LEU A 316 17.91 -17.09 2.80
C LEU A 316 18.55 -16.34 1.62
N ASP A 317 18.09 -16.56 0.40
CA ASP A 317 18.62 -15.85 -0.78
C ASP A 317 18.27 -14.34 -0.76
N LEU A 318 17.26 -13.94 0.01
CA LEU A 318 16.96 -12.53 0.29
C LEU A 318 18.12 -11.79 0.97
N VAL A 319 18.98 -12.48 1.69
CA VAL A 319 20.09 -11.88 2.46
C VAL A 319 21.47 -12.44 2.06
N LYS A 320 21.53 -13.35 1.11
CA LYS A 320 22.77 -14.06 0.73
C LYS A 320 23.78 -13.12 0.08
N THR A 321 23.34 -12.29 -0.86
CA THR A 321 24.20 -11.36 -1.58
C THR A 321 24.24 -9.97 -0.93
N PRO A 322 25.36 -9.21 -1.04
CA PRO A 322 25.43 -7.83 -0.53
C PRO A 322 24.34 -6.93 -1.15
N GLY A 323 24.02 -7.11 -2.43
CA GLY A 323 22.95 -6.37 -3.13
C GLY A 323 21.57 -6.68 -2.54
N ASN A 324 21.28 -7.95 -2.30
CA ASN A 324 20.00 -8.34 -1.69
C ASN A 324 19.88 -7.82 -0.25
N ARG A 325 20.95 -7.83 0.55
CA ARG A 325 20.95 -7.22 1.89
C ARG A 325 20.60 -5.74 1.86
N LYS A 326 21.16 -4.97 0.88
CA LYS A 326 20.81 -3.54 0.70
C LYS A 326 19.33 -3.38 0.34
N ARG A 327 18.82 -4.19 -0.61
CA ARG A 327 17.39 -4.17 -0.99
C ARG A 327 16.49 -4.47 0.22
N MET A 328 16.80 -5.54 0.96
CA MET A 328 16.05 -5.91 2.15
C MET A 328 16.11 -4.86 3.25
N GLY A 329 17.26 -4.21 3.44
CA GLY A 329 17.41 -3.08 4.37
C GLY A 329 16.48 -1.91 4.01
N ILE A 330 16.41 -1.54 2.73
CA ILE A 330 15.54 -0.47 2.24
C ILE A 330 14.05 -0.87 2.41
N ILE A 331 13.67 -2.09 2.02
CA ILE A 331 12.29 -2.58 2.16
C ILE A 331 11.86 -2.60 3.63
N THR A 332 12.73 -3.07 4.52
CA THR A 332 12.48 -3.07 5.96
C THR A 332 12.30 -1.63 6.48
N ALA A 333 13.19 -0.72 6.10
CA ALA A 333 13.10 0.69 6.49
C ALA A 333 11.78 1.32 6.00
N ILE A 334 11.41 1.14 4.74
CA ILE A 334 10.15 1.65 4.18
C ILE A 334 8.94 1.07 4.92
N GLY A 335 8.95 -0.24 5.25
CA GLY A 335 7.88 -0.89 6.01
C GLY A 335 7.68 -0.25 7.38
N PHE A 336 8.75 -0.01 8.14
CA PHE A 336 8.68 0.66 9.44
C PHE A 336 8.33 2.15 9.30
N PHE A 337 8.92 2.87 8.36
CA PHE A 337 8.66 4.30 8.11
C PHE A 337 7.22 4.57 7.69
N SER A 338 6.55 3.62 7.04
CA SER A 338 5.14 3.75 6.68
C SER A 338 4.23 3.93 7.91
N GLN A 339 4.61 3.38 9.05
CA GLN A 339 3.81 3.42 10.28
C GLN A 339 4.38 4.37 11.34
N TRP A 340 5.70 4.52 11.41
CA TRP A 340 6.36 5.27 12.48
C TRP A 340 6.65 6.75 12.15
N SER A 341 6.16 7.25 11.03
CA SER A 341 6.28 8.67 10.64
C SER A 341 5.31 9.61 11.38
N GLY A 342 4.65 9.18 12.46
CA GLY A 342 3.64 9.96 13.19
C GLY A 342 2.19 9.69 12.74
N ASN A 343 2.00 8.98 11.63
CA ASN A 343 0.68 8.60 11.12
C ASN A 343 -0.15 7.83 12.15
N GLY A 344 0.47 6.89 12.89
CA GLY A 344 -0.25 6.06 13.86
C GLY A 344 -0.85 6.85 15.02
N ILE A 345 -0.20 7.91 15.51
CA ILE A 345 -0.77 8.78 16.53
C ILE A 345 -2.02 9.47 16.01
N ILE A 346 -1.95 10.05 14.82
CA ILE A 346 -3.04 10.81 14.23
C ILE A 346 -4.19 9.88 13.82
N SER A 347 -3.90 8.72 13.25
CA SER A 347 -4.94 7.82 12.73
C SER A 347 -5.69 7.04 13.82
N TYR A 348 -5.05 6.74 14.97
CA TYR A 348 -5.64 5.87 15.99
C TYR A 348 -5.94 6.57 17.31
N TYR A 349 -5.36 7.75 17.56
CA TYR A 349 -5.47 8.47 18.84
C TYR A 349 -5.86 9.93 18.69
N LEU A 350 -6.51 10.28 17.58
CA LEU A 350 -6.92 11.65 17.29
C LEU A 350 -7.80 12.23 18.41
N SER A 351 -8.74 11.44 18.94
CA SER A 351 -9.61 11.85 20.06
C SER A 351 -8.81 12.22 21.31
N THR A 352 -7.80 11.42 21.66
CA THR A 352 -6.91 11.70 22.80
C THR A 352 -6.13 12.99 22.59
N ILE A 353 -5.56 13.16 21.38
CA ILE A 353 -4.82 14.38 21.00
C ILE A 353 -5.71 15.61 21.07
N MET A 354 -6.94 15.52 20.55
CA MET A 354 -7.90 16.62 20.56
C MET A 354 -8.27 17.05 21.98
N LYS A 355 -8.46 16.09 22.90
CA LYS A 355 -8.70 16.36 24.32
C LYS A 355 -7.51 17.08 24.95
N ASP A 356 -6.29 16.69 24.64
CA ASP A 356 -5.05 17.31 25.18
C ASP A 356 -4.89 18.78 24.72
N ILE A 357 -5.46 19.17 23.59
CA ILE A 357 -5.48 20.56 23.08
C ILE A 357 -6.80 21.28 23.37
N GLY A 358 -7.63 20.76 24.30
CA GLY A 358 -8.86 21.39 24.76
C GLY A 358 -10.09 21.22 23.89
N ILE A 359 -10.03 20.43 22.82
CA ILE A 359 -11.19 20.11 21.98
C ILE A 359 -11.88 18.87 22.56
N THR A 360 -12.83 19.09 23.49
CA THR A 360 -13.53 18.02 24.21
C THR A 360 -14.84 17.61 23.54
N SER A 361 -15.43 18.46 22.68
CA SER A 361 -16.69 18.19 21.99
C SER A 361 -16.55 17.01 21.01
N ALA A 362 -17.29 15.93 21.25
CA ALA A 362 -17.32 14.76 20.38
C ALA A 362 -17.73 15.12 18.94
N LYS A 363 -18.69 16.02 18.77
CA LYS A 363 -19.12 16.51 17.46
C LYS A 363 -17.97 17.15 16.69
N THR A 364 -17.19 17.99 17.36
CA THR A 364 -16.03 18.66 16.76
C THR A 364 -14.92 17.67 16.40
N GLN A 365 -14.62 16.72 17.32
CA GLN A 365 -13.59 15.67 17.10
C GLN A 365 -13.95 14.79 15.89
N LEU A 366 -15.19 14.32 15.81
CA LEU A 366 -15.66 13.49 14.70
C LEU A 366 -15.73 14.29 13.39
N GLY A 367 -16.14 15.56 13.43
CA GLY A 367 -16.12 16.45 12.27
C GLY A 367 -14.70 16.67 11.71
N ILE A 368 -13.70 16.89 12.58
CA ILE A 368 -12.30 17.01 12.19
C ILE A 368 -11.80 15.68 11.59
N ASN A 369 -12.11 14.55 12.22
CA ASN A 369 -11.74 13.23 11.70
C ASN A 369 -12.34 12.99 10.30
N GLY A 370 -13.63 13.26 10.12
CA GLY A 370 -14.30 13.18 8.82
C GLY A 370 -13.68 14.10 7.77
N GLY A 371 -13.37 15.34 8.13
CA GLY A 371 -12.68 16.29 7.26
C GLY A 371 -11.29 15.80 6.83
N MET A 372 -10.49 15.28 7.76
CA MET A 372 -9.17 14.72 7.47
C MET A 372 -9.26 13.53 6.51
N LYS A 373 -10.19 12.59 6.74
CA LYS A 373 -10.36 11.43 5.83
C LYS A 373 -10.89 11.84 4.45
N SER A 374 -11.73 12.89 4.39
CA SER A 374 -12.17 13.48 3.11
C SER A 374 -11.00 14.08 2.34
N THR A 375 -10.13 14.84 3.01
CA THR A 375 -8.92 15.40 2.39
C THR A 375 -7.98 14.30 1.92
N SER A 376 -7.70 13.27 2.73
CA SER A 376 -6.84 12.14 2.34
C SER A 376 -7.40 11.37 1.15
N LEU A 377 -8.72 11.21 1.04
CA LEU A 377 -9.33 10.58 -0.14
C LEU A 377 -9.01 11.35 -1.42
N VAL A 378 -9.19 12.67 -1.40
CA VAL A 378 -8.94 13.53 -2.58
C VAL A 378 -7.44 13.60 -2.90
N THR A 379 -6.59 13.79 -1.89
CA THR A 379 -5.14 13.89 -2.08
C THR A 379 -4.53 12.60 -2.58
N ASN A 380 -4.92 11.44 -2.01
CA ASN A 380 -4.38 10.14 -2.40
C ASN A 380 -4.78 9.78 -3.84
N MET A 381 -6.05 10.01 -4.23
CA MET A 381 -6.48 9.85 -5.61
C MET A 381 -5.71 10.76 -6.56
N GLY A 382 -5.51 12.03 -6.19
CA GLY A 382 -4.72 12.99 -6.97
C GLY A 382 -3.27 12.54 -7.13
N MET A 383 -2.61 12.13 -6.03
CA MET A 383 -1.19 11.73 -6.04
C MET A 383 -0.93 10.48 -6.86
N SER A 384 -1.89 9.56 -6.98
CA SER A 384 -1.78 8.38 -7.83
C SER A 384 -1.51 8.74 -9.30
N PHE A 385 -2.05 9.85 -9.80
CA PHE A 385 -1.78 10.33 -11.17
C PHE A 385 -0.41 11.01 -11.34
N PHE A 386 0.19 11.48 -10.23
CA PHE A 386 1.49 12.16 -10.26
C PHE A 386 2.67 11.21 -10.07
N ALA A 387 2.45 9.99 -9.57
CA ALA A 387 3.51 9.02 -9.27
C ALA A 387 4.42 8.74 -10.45
N ASP A 388 3.85 8.57 -11.65
CA ASP A 388 4.62 8.31 -12.87
C ASP A 388 5.29 9.58 -13.45
N LYS A 389 4.79 10.77 -13.10
CA LYS A 389 5.33 12.03 -13.59
C LYS A 389 6.47 12.56 -12.72
N MET A 390 6.39 12.40 -11.41
CA MET A 390 7.37 12.96 -10.46
C MET A 390 8.54 12.02 -10.18
N GLY A 391 8.32 10.71 -10.16
CA GLY A 391 9.31 9.72 -9.75
C GLY A 391 9.17 9.33 -8.27
N ARG A 392 9.74 8.17 -7.92
CA ARG A 392 9.54 7.57 -6.59
C ARG A 392 10.33 8.31 -5.51
N ARG A 393 11.62 8.55 -5.75
CA ARG A 393 12.50 9.22 -4.79
C ARG A 393 12.08 10.66 -4.46
N PRO A 394 11.78 11.55 -5.43
CA PRO A 394 11.28 12.89 -5.13
C PRO A 394 9.99 12.87 -4.32
N MET A 395 9.04 11.99 -4.62
CA MET A 395 7.79 11.89 -3.88
C MET A 395 8.02 11.45 -2.42
N TYR A 396 8.89 10.46 -2.18
CA TYR A 396 9.29 10.08 -0.82
C TYR A 396 9.96 11.22 -0.08
N LEU A 397 10.88 11.97 -0.71
CA LEU A 397 11.57 13.10 -0.10
C LEU A 397 10.61 14.26 0.23
N ILE A 398 9.72 14.62 -0.69
CA ILE A 398 8.69 15.66 -0.45
C ILE A 398 7.81 15.24 0.74
N SER A 399 7.37 13.98 0.76
CA SER A 399 6.57 13.44 1.85
C SER A 399 7.30 13.53 3.19
N THR A 400 8.50 12.97 3.28
CA THR A 400 9.22 12.86 4.56
C THR A 400 9.73 14.21 5.07
N ILE A 401 10.24 15.08 4.19
CA ILE A 401 10.66 16.42 4.55
C ILE A 401 9.45 17.25 4.96
N GLY A 402 8.37 17.21 4.19
CA GLY A 402 7.13 17.93 4.51
C GLY A 402 6.52 17.49 5.84
N THR A 403 6.39 16.17 6.06
CA THR A 403 5.88 15.64 7.34
C THR A 403 6.80 15.98 8.51
N PHE A 404 8.13 15.96 8.34
CA PHE A 404 9.08 16.37 9.37
C PHE A 404 8.85 17.81 9.81
N PHE A 405 8.78 18.78 8.88
CA PHE A 405 8.57 20.19 9.24
C PHE A 405 7.21 20.42 9.89
N VAL A 406 6.16 19.86 9.31
CA VAL A 406 4.79 20.03 9.82
C VAL A 406 4.64 19.43 11.21
N PHE A 407 5.23 18.24 11.45
CA PHE A 407 5.16 17.58 12.73
C PHE A 407 5.96 18.33 13.82
N ASN A 408 7.09 18.94 13.47
CA ASN A 408 7.82 19.84 14.37
C ASN A 408 6.99 21.06 14.77
N ILE A 409 6.33 21.72 13.79
CA ILE A 409 5.45 22.87 14.07
C ILE A 409 4.28 22.42 14.96
N ALA A 410 3.65 21.28 14.67
CA ALA A 410 2.59 20.71 15.51
C ALA A 410 3.07 20.42 16.94
N THR A 411 4.28 19.91 17.10
CA THR A 411 4.89 19.65 18.43
C THR A 411 5.10 20.96 19.20
N ILE A 412 5.58 22.00 18.56
CA ILE A 412 5.74 23.33 19.16
C ILE A 412 4.38 23.90 19.58
N LEU A 413 3.36 23.80 18.74
CA LEU A 413 2.00 24.25 19.05
C LEU A 413 1.40 23.48 20.25
N ALA A 414 1.59 22.17 20.30
CA ALA A 414 1.16 21.34 21.44
C ALA A 414 1.87 21.74 22.76
N ALA A 415 3.17 21.98 22.69
CA ALA A 415 3.96 22.46 23.84
C ALA A 415 3.50 23.86 24.29
N ARG A 416 3.21 24.74 23.35
CA ARG A 416 2.68 26.10 23.63
C ARG A 416 1.29 26.04 24.24
N TYR A 417 0.42 25.17 23.71
CA TYR A 417 -0.93 24.97 24.27
C TYR A 417 -0.86 24.47 25.72
N ALA A 418 0.04 23.52 26.02
CA ALA A 418 0.23 23.01 27.36
C ALA A 418 0.74 24.09 28.34
N ALA A 419 1.45 25.13 27.87
CA ALA A 419 1.94 26.22 28.69
C ALA A 419 0.91 27.37 28.84
N THR A 420 0.22 27.69 27.74
CA THR A 420 -0.77 28.79 27.65
C THR A 420 -1.96 28.31 26.80
N PRO A 421 -3.02 27.75 27.44
CA PRO A 421 -4.18 27.25 26.73
C PRO A 421 -4.97 28.38 26.05
N HIS A 422 -4.85 28.50 24.74
CA HIS A 422 -5.63 29.42 23.90
C HIS A 422 -6.26 28.64 22.74
N SER A 423 -7.53 28.91 22.44
CA SER A 423 -8.27 28.23 21.38
C SER A 423 -7.64 28.41 19.99
N SER A 424 -6.99 29.55 19.73
CA SER A 424 -6.28 29.81 18.48
C SER A 424 -5.08 28.88 18.27
N ILE A 425 -4.35 28.49 19.35
CA ILE A 425 -3.24 27.55 19.26
C ILE A 425 -3.77 26.15 18.95
N GLY A 426 -4.90 25.75 19.58
CA GLY A 426 -5.57 24.49 19.26
C GLY A 426 -6.04 24.43 17.81
N ALA A 427 -6.63 25.52 17.29
CA ALA A 427 -7.05 25.60 15.89
C ALA A 427 -5.84 25.52 14.92
N ALA A 428 -4.73 26.20 15.22
CA ALA A 428 -3.51 26.12 14.44
C ALA A 428 -2.92 24.69 14.43
N PHE A 429 -2.97 23.98 15.59
CA PHE A 429 -2.54 22.59 15.68
C PHE A 429 -3.39 21.69 14.76
N VAL A 430 -4.72 21.85 14.79
CA VAL A 430 -5.62 21.09 13.91
C VAL A 430 -5.30 21.35 12.43
N ALA A 431 -5.06 22.62 12.05
CA ALA A 431 -4.66 22.95 10.68
C ALA A 431 -3.37 22.22 10.26
N MET A 432 -2.38 22.09 11.18
CA MET A 432 -1.16 21.33 10.91
C MET A 432 -1.42 19.84 10.70
N LEU A 433 -2.45 19.25 11.33
CA LEU A 433 -2.81 17.84 11.08
C LEU A 433 -3.32 17.63 9.64
N PHE A 434 -4.09 18.56 9.09
CA PHE A 434 -4.52 18.50 7.68
C PHE A 434 -3.33 18.63 6.73
N VAL A 435 -2.42 19.57 6.99
CA VAL A 435 -1.21 19.75 6.18
C VAL A 435 -0.29 18.51 6.30
N TYR A 436 -0.20 17.91 7.49
CA TYR A 436 0.52 16.64 7.69
C TYR A 436 -0.04 15.53 6.80
N GLY A 437 -1.36 15.34 6.80
CA GLY A 437 -2.03 14.33 5.95
C GLY A 437 -1.71 14.53 4.48
N PHE A 438 -1.76 15.77 4.00
CA PHE A 438 -1.42 16.13 2.62
C PHE A 438 0.00 15.66 2.24
N PHE A 439 1.02 15.99 3.04
CA PHE A 439 2.40 15.55 2.75
C PHE A 439 2.58 14.04 2.91
N TYR A 440 1.92 13.41 3.88
CA TYR A 440 2.00 11.97 4.11
C TYR A 440 1.47 11.17 2.91
N ASP A 441 0.40 11.63 2.27
CA ASP A 441 -0.25 10.95 1.14
C ASP A 441 0.65 10.86 -0.11
N PHE A 442 1.72 11.69 -0.24
CA PHE A 442 2.67 11.59 -1.34
C PHE A 442 3.40 10.24 -1.41
N LYS A 443 3.69 9.60 -0.27
CA LYS A 443 4.41 8.31 -0.22
C LYS A 443 3.51 7.09 -0.10
N ASN A 444 2.24 7.27 0.27
CA ASN A 444 1.38 6.19 0.72
C ASN A 444 1.16 5.10 -0.36
N GLY A 445 0.95 5.47 -1.61
CA GLY A 445 0.76 4.53 -2.71
C GLY A 445 2.04 3.93 -3.30
N LEU A 446 3.23 4.41 -2.91
CA LEU A 446 4.50 4.05 -3.57
C LEU A 446 5.17 2.80 -3.00
N MET A 447 4.80 2.38 -1.79
CA MET A 447 5.48 1.31 -1.02
C MET A 447 5.54 -0.02 -1.79
N ALA A 448 4.39 -0.47 -2.26
CA ALA A 448 4.26 -1.73 -2.99
C ALA A 448 4.99 -1.67 -4.33
N THR A 449 4.76 -0.60 -5.10
CA THR A 449 5.38 -0.39 -6.41
C THR A 449 6.90 -0.32 -6.30
N TYR A 450 7.43 0.48 -5.38
CA TYR A 450 8.87 0.60 -5.18
C TYR A 450 9.52 -0.74 -4.81
N THR A 451 8.89 -1.51 -3.92
CA THR A 451 9.39 -2.83 -3.52
C THR A 451 9.48 -3.78 -4.71
N THR A 452 8.48 -3.79 -5.58
CA THR A 452 8.49 -4.65 -6.78
C THR A 452 9.50 -4.19 -7.84
N GLU A 453 9.81 -2.89 -7.89
CA GLU A 453 10.78 -2.31 -8.83
C GLU A 453 12.24 -2.57 -8.44
N ILE A 454 12.56 -2.70 -7.14
CA ILE A 454 13.95 -2.95 -6.69
C ILE A 454 14.30 -4.42 -6.55
N MET A 455 13.28 -5.32 -6.43
CA MET A 455 13.52 -6.74 -6.20
C MET A 455 13.73 -7.52 -7.49
N PRO A 456 14.74 -8.44 -7.53
CA PRO A 456 14.91 -9.39 -8.62
C PRO A 456 13.65 -10.24 -8.82
N TYR A 457 13.38 -10.66 -10.05
CA TYR A 457 12.14 -11.36 -10.42
C TYR A 457 11.85 -12.57 -9.50
N GLY A 458 12.82 -13.48 -9.33
CA GLY A 458 12.64 -14.70 -8.52
C GLY A 458 12.49 -14.47 -7.00
N LEU A 459 12.82 -13.27 -6.49
CA LEU A 459 12.72 -12.91 -5.07
C LEU A 459 11.60 -11.87 -4.79
N ARG A 460 10.93 -11.38 -5.82
CA ARG A 460 9.94 -10.29 -5.73
C ARG A 460 8.79 -10.61 -4.80
N ALA A 461 8.20 -11.78 -4.93
CA ALA A 461 7.08 -12.23 -4.09
C ALA A 461 7.50 -12.33 -2.61
N LYS A 462 8.68 -12.87 -2.34
CA LYS A 462 9.22 -12.99 -0.97
C LYS A 462 9.56 -11.63 -0.38
N GLY A 463 10.13 -10.73 -1.17
CA GLY A 463 10.40 -9.34 -0.76
C GLY A 463 9.13 -8.57 -0.42
N PHE A 464 8.05 -8.76 -1.20
CA PHE A 464 6.75 -8.15 -0.93
C PHE A 464 6.08 -8.73 0.33
N THR A 465 6.19 -10.04 0.55
CA THR A 465 5.72 -10.69 1.78
C THR A 465 6.46 -10.16 3.00
N TRP A 466 7.78 -9.97 2.90
CA TRP A 466 8.60 -9.37 3.95
C TRP A 466 8.18 -7.92 4.24
N LEU A 467 7.92 -7.12 3.20
CA LEU A 467 7.39 -5.76 3.38
C LEU A 467 6.09 -5.79 4.20
N ASN A 468 5.12 -6.62 3.82
CA ASN A 468 3.84 -6.73 4.52
C ASN A 468 4.01 -7.18 5.97
N PHE A 469 4.94 -8.10 6.24
CA PHE A 469 5.29 -8.49 7.60
C PHE A 469 5.84 -7.30 8.40
N CYS A 470 6.79 -6.54 7.84
CA CYS A 470 7.34 -5.35 8.50
C CYS A 470 6.28 -4.27 8.76
N VAL A 471 5.40 -4.03 7.79
CA VAL A 471 4.29 -3.07 7.93
C VAL A 471 3.34 -3.50 9.06
N THR A 472 2.89 -4.75 9.06
CA THR A 472 1.95 -5.25 10.06
C THR A 472 2.56 -5.30 11.45
N LEU A 473 3.82 -5.71 11.56
CA LEU A 473 4.56 -5.72 12.82
C LEU A 473 4.74 -4.30 13.36
N SER A 474 5.18 -3.37 12.52
CA SER A 474 5.36 -1.97 12.93
C SER A 474 4.03 -1.31 13.31
N LEU A 475 2.94 -1.67 12.63
CA LEU A 475 1.59 -1.21 12.93
C LEU A 475 1.12 -1.70 14.31
N PHE A 476 1.31 -2.98 14.62
CA PHE A 476 0.98 -3.55 15.92
C PHE A 476 1.69 -2.82 17.06
N PHE A 477 3.02 -2.68 16.97
CA PHE A 477 3.80 -1.95 17.96
C PHE A 477 3.34 -0.49 18.10
N ASN A 478 3.11 0.17 16.99
CA ASN A 478 2.67 1.57 16.94
C ASN A 478 1.31 1.75 17.62
N GLN A 479 0.34 0.88 17.31
CA GLN A 479 -0.97 0.93 17.94
C GLN A 479 -0.94 0.66 19.44
N TYR A 480 -0.11 -0.26 19.92
CA TYR A 480 -0.04 -0.58 21.32
C TYR A 480 0.76 0.44 22.13
N ILE A 481 1.96 0.77 21.69
CA ILE A 481 2.89 1.65 22.41
C ILE A 481 2.40 3.09 22.45
N ASN A 482 1.80 3.60 21.38
CA ASN A 482 1.33 4.98 21.33
C ASN A 482 0.32 5.31 22.43
N ALA A 483 -0.59 4.40 22.74
CA ALA A 483 -1.58 4.62 23.79
C ALA A 483 -0.92 4.80 25.17
N ILE A 484 0.09 3.97 25.46
CA ILE A 484 0.83 4.00 26.72
C ILE A 484 1.68 5.28 26.80
N ALA A 485 2.40 5.57 25.72
CA ALA A 485 3.30 6.72 25.65
C ALA A 485 2.55 8.06 25.68
N LEU A 486 1.42 8.18 24.97
CA LEU A 486 0.57 9.37 25.01
C LEU A 486 0.01 9.62 26.41
N LYS A 487 -0.42 8.56 27.11
CA LYS A 487 -0.89 8.68 28.50
C LYS A 487 0.21 9.14 29.43
N ALA A 488 1.44 8.61 29.31
CA ALA A 488 2.57 8.89 30.21
C ALA A 488 3.24 10.24 29.89
N LEU A 489 3.50 10.54 28.63
CA LEU A 489 4.35 11.65 28.18
C LEU A 489 3.56 12.83 27.59
N LYS A 490 2.28 12.63 27.23
CA LYS A 490 1.45 13.65 26.55
C LYS A 490 2.20 14.26 25.36
N TRP A 491 2.17 15.59 25.17
CA TRP A 491 2.84 16.26 24.05
C TRP A 491 4.36 16.00 23.94
N LYS A 492 5.04 15.63 25.05
CA LYS A 492 6.48 15.32 25.03
C LYS A 492 6.79 14.09 24.16
N TYR A 493 5.83 13.20 23.99
CA TYR A 493 5.99 12.04 23.12
C TYR A 493 6.18 12.43 21.64
N TYR A 494 5.64 13.56 21.20
CA TYR A 494 5.82 14.03 19.82
C TYR A 494 7.29 14.33 19.48
N ILE A 495 8.12 14.66 20.49
CA ILE A 495 9.55 14.88 20.29
C ILE A 495 10.24 13.60 19.77
N CYS A 496 9.82 12.42 20.25
CA CYS A 496 10.37 11.15 19.78
C CYS A 496 10.10 10.98 18.28
N TYR A 497 8.92 11.37 17.81
CA TYR A 497 8.57 11.34 16.39
C TYR A 497 9.34 12.38 15.57
N CYS A 498 9.61 13.56 16.12
CA CYS A 498 10.45 14.54 15.43
C CYS A 498 11.87 13.99 15.17
N VAL A 499 12.46 13.31 16.16
CA VAL A 499 13.78 12.66 16.02
C VAL A 499 13.71 11.51 15.00
N PHE A 500 12.66 10.70 15.07
CA PHE A 500 12.49 9.58 14.15
C PHE A 500 12.28 10.04 12.71
N LEU A 501 11.48 11.10 12.50
CA LEU A 501 11.27 11.70 11.17
C LEU A 501 12.57 12.29 10.61
N ALA A 502 13.41 12.91 11.44
CA ALA A 502 14.73 13.37 11.03
C ALA A 502 15.60 12.19 10.55
N PHE A 503 15.60 11.08 11.30
CA PHE A 503 16.27 9.85 10.90
C PHE A 503 15.70 9.29 9.58
N GLU A 504 14.38 9.27 9.41
CA GLU A 504 13.71 8.83 8.19
C GLU A 504 14.18 9.65 6.98
N VAL A 505 14.21 10.99 7.10
CA VAL A 505 14.70 11.87 6.03
C VAL A 505 16.13 11.53 5.62
N ILE A 506 17.02 11.32 6.60
CA ILE A 506 18.42 10.97 6.35
C ILE A 506 18.52 9.62 5.61
N VAL A 507 17.80 8.60 6.09
CA VAL A 507 17.84 7.26 5.48
C VAL A 507 17.28 7.29 4.05
N ILE A 508 16.15 7.93 3.83
CA ILE A 508 15.55 8.03 2.48
C ILE A 508 16.47 8.81 1.54
N TYR A 509 17.06 9.89 2.03
CA TYR A 509 17.97 10.69 1.24
C TYR A 509 19.22 9.91 0.80
N LEU A 510 19.81 9.12 1.69
CA LEU A 510 21.06 8.40 1.44
C LEU A 510 20.87 7.09 0.65
N PHE A 511 19.79 6.34 0.92
CA PHE A 511 19.66 4.96 0.46
C PHE A 511 18.58 4.74 -0.61
N LEU A 512 17.58 5.65 -0.72
CA LEU A 512 16.51 5.46 -1.69
C LEU A 512 17.01 5.77 -3.11
N VAL A 513 16.91 4.79 -3.99
CA VAL A 513 17.29 4.89 -5.40
C VAL A 513 16.07 5.31 -6.23
N GLU A 514 16.25 6.13 -7.27
CA GLU A 514 15.18 6.45 -8.21
C GLU A 514 14.98 5.29 -9.19
N THR A 515 13.74 4.83 -9.30
CA THR A 515 13.38 3.69 -10.16
C THR A 515 12.51 4.08 -11.35
N ARG A 516 12.17 5.38 -11.48
CA ARG A 516 11.33 5.87 -12.57
C ARG A 516 11.96 5.65 -13.93
N TYR A 517 11.21 5.01 -14.84
CA TYR A 517 11.66 4.70 -16.21
C TYR A 517 12.99 3.92 -16.29
N THR A 518 13.41 3.32 -15.20
CA THR A 518 14.63 2.51 -15.18
C THR A 518 14.25 1.06 -15.36
N PRO A 519 14.77 0.35 -16.39
CA PRO A 519 14.60 -1.10 -16.52
C PRO A 519 15.14 -1.83 -15.27
N LEU A 520 14.57 -3.02 -15.01
CA LEU A 520 14.97 -3.81 -13.83
C LEU A 520 16.47 -4.15 -13.85
N GLU A 521 17.02 -4.37 -15.02
CA GLU A 521 18.43 -4.68 -15.27
C GLU A 521 19.34 -3.49 -14.90
N GLU A 522 18.92 -2.26 -15.22
CA GLU A 522 19.62 -1.06 -14.79
C GLU A 522 19.49 -0.81 -13.28
N THR A 523 18.32 -1.08 -12.72
CA THR A 523 18.11 -1.00 -11.27
C THR A 523 19.02 -1.99 -10.54
N ALA A 524 19.27 -3.17 -11.12
CA ALA A 524 20.19 -4.17 -10.58
C ALA A 524 21.63 -3.64 -10.46
N LYS A 525 22.11 -2.80 -11.38
CA LYS A 525 23.47 -2.22 -11.34
C LYS A 525 23.76 -1.46 -10.05
N TYR A 526 22.77 -0.75 -9.50
CA TYR A 526 22.94 0.00 -8.24
C TYR A 526 23.15 -0.89 -7.02
N PHE A 527 22.67 -2.12 -7.08
CA PHE A 527 22.73 -3.05 -5.94
C PHE A 527 23.82 -4.10 -6.10
N ASP A 528 24.00 -4.65 -7.30
CA ASP A 528 24.83 -5.83 -7.55
C ASP A 528 26.17 -5.49 -8.21
N GLY A 529 26.35 -4.23 -8.67
CA GLY A 529 27.55 -3.75 -9.36
C GLY A 529 27.51 -3.94 -10.88
N GLU A 530 28.36 -3.19 -11.59
CA GLU A 530 28.37 -3.18 -13.07
C GLU A 530 28.87 -4.50 -13.68
N GLU A 531 29.83 -5.18 -13.05
CA GLU A 531 30.44 -6.41 -13.59
C GLU A 531 29.40 -7.55 -13.75
N LYS A 532 28.55 -7.79 -12.74
CA LYS A 532 27.54 -8.85 -12.81
C LYS A 532 26.42 -8.59 -13.82
N THR A 533 26.18 -7.34 -14.15
CA THR A 533 25.13 -6.96 -15.13
C THR A 533 25.65 -7.08 -16.56
N LEU A 534 26.93 -6.88 -16.78
CA LEU A 534 27.57 -7.10 -18.08
C LEU A 534 27.55 -8.60 -18.46
N ASP A 535 27.80 -9.49 -17.49
CA ASP A 535 27.71 -10.94 -17.71
C ASP A 535 26.28 -11.38 -18.10
N VAL A 536 25.26 -10.86 -17.42
CA VAL A 536 23.85 -11.21 -17.74
C VAL A 536 23.43 -10.64 -19.11
N ALA A 537 23.87 -9.43 -19.44
CA ALA A 537 23.60 -8.83 -20.76
C ALA A 537 24.37 -9.54 -21.88
N ALA A 538 25.60 -9.99 -21.61
CA ALA A 538 26.38 -10.78 -22.55
C ALA A 538 25.73 -12.14 -22.82
N VAL A 539 25.31 -12.85 -21.78
CA VAL A 539 24.61 -14.14 -21.89
C VAL A 539 23.27 -13.98 -22.61
N ALA A 540 22.48 -12.93 -22.30
CA ALA A 540 21.23 -12.65 -23.00
C ALA A 540 21.45 -12.34 -24.49
N ASN A 541 22.50 -11.58 -24.83
CA ASN A 541 22.85 -11.30 -26.22
C ASN A 541 23.38 -12.54 -26.97
N GLU A 542 24.09 -13.44 -26.28
CA GLU A 542 24.51 -14.73 -26.86
C GLU A 542 23.30 -15.64 -27.12
N GLN A 543 22.33 -15.71 -26.20
CA GLN A 543 21.10 -16.46 -26.40
C GLN A 543 20.26 -15.91 -27.57
N VAL A 544 20.11 -14.58 -27.66
CA VAL A 544 19.40 -13.95 -28.77
C VAL A 544 20.11 -14.23 -30.11
N LYS A 545 21.45 -14.22 -30.15
CA LYS A 545 22.22 -14.61 -31.34
C LYS A 545 22.02 -16.08 -31.69
N HIS A 546 22.07 -16.97 -30.68
CA HIS A 546 21.86 -18.41 -30.88
C HIS A 546 20.46 -18.73 -31.39
N ASP A 547 19.42 -18.04 -30.87
CA ASP A 547 18.05 -18.19 -31.34
C ASP A 547 17.83 -17.59 -32.75
N ALA A 548 18.53 -16.49 -33.07
CA ALA A 548 18.53 -15.92 -34.40
C ALA A 548 19.20 -16.84 -35.42
N ASP A 549 20.36 -17.41 -35.08
CA ASP A 549 21.08 -18.38 -35.90
C ASP A 549 20.30 -19.70 -36.07
N GLY A 550 19.60 -20.16 -35.02
CA GLY A 550 18.69 -21.31 -35.07
C GLY A 550 17.52 -21.08 -36.03
N LYS A 551 16.86 -19.91 -35.93
CA LYS A 551 15.76 -19.53 -36.83
C LYS A 551 16.21 -19.31 -38.26
N ILE A 552 17.44 -18.85 -38.48
CA ILE A 552 18.04 -18.70 -39.84
C ILE A 552 18.27 -20.08 -40.43
N LYS A 553 18.74 -21.06 -39.67
CA LYS A 553 18.92 -22.45 -40.13
C LYS A 553 17.58 -23.14 -40.45
N GLU A 554 16.55 -22.93 -39.63
CA GLU A 554 15.21 -23.50 -39.90
C GLU A 554 14.52 -22.88 -41.14
N LYS A 555 14.76 -21.60 -41.46
CA LYS A 555 14.14 -20.91 -42.59
C LYS A 555 14.97 -20.96 -43.88
N GLY A 556 16.17 -21.54 -43.87
CA GLY A 556 17.04 -21.61 -45.04
C GLY A 556 17.49 -20.24 -45.57
N LEU A 557 17.47 -19.20 -44.77
CA LEU A 557 17.86 -17.83 -45.10
C LEU A 557 19.34 -17.60 -44.79
N THR A 558 20.09 -17.01 -45.72
CA THR A 558 21.48 -16.62 -45.52
C THR A 558 21.57 -15.29 -44.75
N VAL A 559 22.64 -15.12 -43.97
CA VAL A 559 22.93 -13.97 -43.08
C VAL A 559 22.80 -12.60 -43.78
N GLN A 560 23.01 -12.53 -45.11
CA GLN A 560 22.88 -11.31 -45.90
C GLN A 560 21.41 -10.85 -46.13
N GLN A 561 20.42 -11.72 -45.93
CA GLN A 561 19.00 -11.37 -46.13
C GLN A 561 18.33 -10.81 -44.87
N VAL A 562 18.94 -10.98 -43.71
CA VAL A 562 18.41 -10.50 -42.42
C VAL A 562 18.74 -9.01 -42.20
N GLU A 563 19.90 -8.52 -42.69
CA GLU A 563 20.25 -7.09 -42.60
C GLU A 563 19.34 -6.17 -43.44
N ILE A 564 18.60 -6.72 -44.39
CA ILE A 564 17.67 -5.94 -45.24
C ILE A 564 16.29 -5.81 -44.61
N VAL A 565 15.88 -6.77 -43.76
CA VAL A 565 14.56 -6.75 -43.06
C VAL A 565 14.57 -5.80 -41.84
N ASP A 566 15.72 -5.56 -41.24
CA ASP A 566 15.85 -4.60 -40.11
C ASP A 566 16.00 -3.14 -40.59
N LYS A 567 16.06 -2.87 -41.90
CA LYS A 567 16.18 -1.52 -42.49
C LYS A 567 14.91 -1.04 -43.21
N VAL A 568 13.84 -1.80 -43.19
CA VAL A 568 12.51 -1.43 -43.71
C VAL A 568 11.51 -1.44 -42.54
#